data_42d106718d448b8f5feee37337c1b06a
#
_entry.id   42d106718d448b8f5feee37337c1b06a
#
_cell.length_a   1.000
_cell.length_b   1.000
_cell.length_c   1.000
_cell.angle_alpha   90.00
_cell.angle_beta   90.00
_cell.angle_gamma   90.00
#
_symmetry.space_group_name_H-M   'P 1'
#
loop_
_entity.id
_entity.type
_entity.pdbx_description
1 polymer ?
#
loop_
_entity_poly.entity_id
_entity_poly.type
_entity_poly.pdbx_seq_one_letter_code
_entity_poly.pdbx_strand_id
1 'polypeptide(L)'
;MRFLKPHRFEQTPFTMKTYQQKGRDSLLILNHKTSQKVLIKNVIFLKGDVNYSTVYLENGKTKPLSHTLKFYEEFLRTHGFLRVHRAFLINPNYITEYCEEKEIVKMRNGHEASISRRRKGEMKGF
;
A
#
# COMPACT_ATOMS: atom_id res chain seq x y z
N MET A 1 -22.43 9.51 -0.82
CA MET A 1 -22.75 9.11 -0.01
C MET A 1 -22.63 8.41 0.25
N ARG A 2 -22.32 8.77 -0.28
CA ARG A 2 -22.49 8.25 0.52
C ARG A 2 -22.33 7.53 0.71
N PHE A 3 -22.05 8.04 0.40
CA PHE A 3 -22.10 7.41 1.38
C PHE A 3 -22.07 6.60 1.38
N LEU A 4 -21.98 6.71 0.67
CA LEU A 4 -22.27 6.20 1.40
C LEU A 4 -22.35 5.45 1.50
N LYS A 5 -22.21 5.54 1.08
CA LYS A 5 -22.47 5.03 1.70
C LYS A 5 -22.40 4.54 2.03
N PRO A 6 -22.21 4.87 1.77
CA PRO A 6 -22.32 4.59 2.51
C PRO A 6 -22.00 4.07 2.83
N HIS A 7 -21.88 4.28 2.69
CA HIS A 7 -21.85 4.00 3.64
C HIS A 7 -21.52 3.28 3.94
N ARG A 8 -21.52 3.37 3.60
CA ARG A 8 -21.51 3.01 4.35
C ARG A 8 -21.07 2.55 4.95
N PHE A 9 -20.81 2.57 5.07
CA PHE A 9 -20.62 2.37 6.17
C PHE A 9 -20.39 1.86 6.73
N GLU A 10 -20.40 1.80 6.83
CA GLU A 10 -20.17 1.55 7.58
C GLU A 10 -19.77 0.70 8.01
N GLN A 11 -19.48 0.40 8.01
CA GLN A 11 -18.92 -0.27 8.44
C GLN A 11 -18.10 -0.93 8.62
N THR A 12 -17.55 -0.92 8.64
CA THR A 12 -16.64 -1.48 8.71
C THR A 12 -16.10 -1.89 9.45
N PRO A 13 -15.85 -2.16 9.35
CA PRO A 13 -15.38 -2.60 10.12
C PRO A 13 -14.41 -2.39 10.78
N PHE A 14 -14.27 -2.53 11.17
CA PHE A 14 -13.45 -2.48 11.82
C PHE A 14 -12.64 -1.55 11.75
N THR A 15 -12.31 -1.49 11.94
CA THR A 15 -11.43 -0.71 12.05
C THR A 15 -11.22 0.08 11.09
N MET A 16 -11.44 -0.26 10.21
CA MET A 16 -11.15 0.45 9.24
C MET A 16 -11.81 1.59 9.15
N LYS A 17 -12.79 1.69 9.65
CA LYS A 17 -13.53 2.74 9.47
C LYS A 17 -13.01 3.88 9.89
N THR A 18 -12.33 3.82 10.58
CA THR A 18 -11.91 4.90 11.14
C THR A 18 -11.17 5.66 10.41
N TYR A 19 -10.78 5.27 9.68
CA TYR A 19 -9.98 5.94 9.12
C TYR A 19 -10.42 6.75 8.22
N GLN A 20 -11.38 7.13 8.39
CA GLN A 20 -11.97 7.82 7.61
C GLN A 20 -11.52 9.09 7.33
N GLN A 21 -10.58 9.52 7.67
CA GLN A 21 -10.07 10.66 7.26
C GLN A 21 -9.93 10.51 5.85
N LYS A 22 -10.64 11.19 5.11
CA LYS A 22 -10.54 11.05 3.81
C LYS A 22 -9.28 11.41 3.31
N GLY A 23 -8.78 10.78 2.40
CA GLY A 23 -7.69 11.16 1.62
C GLY A 23 -6.38 11.30 2.27
N ARG A 24 -5.82 12.44 2.17
CA ARG A 24 -4.44 12.64 2.52
C ARG A 24 -4.08 12.36 3.95
N ASP A 25 -5.03 12.34 4.83
CA ASP A 25 -4.72 12.11 6.22
C ASP A 25 -5.05 10.70 6.69
N SER A 26 -5.29 9.79 5.77
CA SER A 26 -5.57 8.41 6.15
C SER A 26 -4.34 7.76 6.76
N LEU A 27 -4.58 6.89 7.70
CA LEU A 27 -3.52 6.23 8.45
C LEU A 27 -3.50 4.74 8.17
N LEU A 28 -2.30 4.17 8.14
CA LEU A 28 -2.12 2.73 8.03
C LEU A 28 -1.68 2.22 9.40
N ILE A 29 -2.42 1.27 9.94
CA ILE A 29 -2.08 0.69 11.22
C ILE A 29 -1.08 -0.44 11.00
N LEU A 30 0.10 -0.31 11.60
CA LEU A 30 1.16 -1.29 11.41
C LEU A 30 1.06 -2.43 12.41
N ASN A 31 0.62 -2.14 13.62
CA ASN A 31 0.54 -3.13 14.66
C ASN A 31 -0.63 -2.75 15.57
N HIS A 32 -1.64 -3.59 15.61
CA HIS A 32 -2.84 -3.28 16.38
C HIS A 32 -2.58 -3.27 17.88
N LYS A 33 -1.64 -4.07 18.35
CA LYS A 33 -1.38 -4.12 19.77
C LYS A 33 -0.69 -2.88 20.30
N THR A 34 0.21 -2.31 19.51
CA THR A 34 0.95 -1.14 19.94
C THR A 34 0.37 0.15 19.39
N SER A 35 -0.65 0.03 18.55
CA SER A 35 -1.28 1.18 17.89
C SER A 35 -0.30 2.00 17.05
N GLN A 36 0.77 1.36 16.57
CA GLN A 36 1.68 2.04 15.68
C GLN A 36 1.01 2.28 14.35
N LYS A 37 1.13 3.48 13.83
CA LYS A 37 0.51 3.82 12.55
C LYS A 37 1.32 4.91 11.85
N VAL A 38 1.13 5.00 10.54
CA VAL A 38 1.80 6.00 9.71
C VAL A 38 0.80 6.57 8.74
N LEU A 39 1.09 7.76 8.22
CA LEU A 39 0.23 8.35 7.21
C LEU A 39 0.42 7.60 5.90
N ILE A 40 -0.67 7.23 5.25
CA ILE A 40 -0.58 6.47 4.01
C ILE A 40 0.16 7.26 2.94
N LYS A 41 0.02 8.58 2.91
CA LYS A 41 0.70 9.38 1.90
C LYS A 41 2.22 9.33 2.03
N ASN A 42 2.73 8.90 3.18
CA ASN A 42 4.18 8.78 3.38
C ASN A 42 4.71 7.38 3.10
N VAL A 43 3.84 6.47 2.69
CA VAL A 43 4.23 5.09 2.41
C VAL A 43 4.64 4.97 0.95
N ILE A 44 5.87 4.50 0.72
CA ILE A 44 6.37 4.30 -0.64
C ILE A 44 5.92 2.93 -1.16
N PHE A 45 6.16 1.88 -0.40
CA PHE A 45 5.67 0.56 -0.77
C PHE A 45 5.75 -0.39 0.42
N LEU A 46 5.06 -1.50 0.29
CA LEU A 46 5.12 -2.59 1.26
C LEU A 46 5.77 -3.77 0.56
N LYS A 47 6.69 -4.43 1.25
CA LYS A 47 7.36 -5.61 0.72
C LYS A 47 7.04 -6.79 1.61
N GLY A 48 6.64 -7.90 1.01
CA GLY A 48 6.34 -9.12 1.73
C GLY A 48 7.48 -10.09 1.67
N ASP A 49 7.71 -10.80 2.75
CA ASP A 49 8.68 -11.85 2.78
C ASP A 49 7.93 -13.11 3.23
N VAL A 50 8.64 -14.21 3.41
CA VAL A 50 8.00 -15.47 3.72
C VAL A 50 7.12 -15.39 4.96
N ASN A 51 7.62 -14.81 6.02
CA ASN A 51 6.91 -14.80 7.28
C ASN A 51 6.53 -13.43 7.78
N TYR A 52 6.84 -12.36 7.06
CA TYR A 52 6.53 -11.02 7.54
C TYR A 52 6.52 -10.03 6.39
N SER A 53 6.04 -8.84 6.68
CA SER A 53 6.00 -7.76 5.71
C SER A 53 6.62 -6.52 6.32
N THR A 54 7.10 -5.64 5.47
CA THR A 54 7.77 -4.41 5.88
C THR A 54 7.22 -3.24 5.08
N VAL A 55 7.01 -2.11 5.74
CA VAL A 55 6.60 -0.89 5.05
C VAL A 55 7.82 0.02 4.92
N TYR A 56 7.97 0.62 3.74
CA TYR A 56 9.06 1.54 3.45
C TYR A 56 8.49 2.95 3.37
N LEU A 57 9.05 3.86 4.14
CA LEU A 57 8.52 5.21 4.28
C LEU A 57 9.39 6.25 3.58
N GLU A 58 8.77 7.39 3.29
CA GLU A 58 9.42 8.46 2.58
C GLU A 58 10.67 8.96 3.28
N ASN A 59 10.70 8.94 4.60
CA ASN A 59 11.84 9.43 5.36
C ASN A 59 13.01 8.43 5.42
N GLY A 60 12.92 7.35 4.66
CA GLY A 60 13.98 6.35 4.63
C GLY A 60 13.86 5.27 5.69
N LYS A 61 12.90 5.39 6.58
CA LYS A 61 12.74 4.38 7.61
C LYS A 61 11.87 3.24 7.14
N THR A 62 12.05 2.09 7.76
CA THR A 62 11.20 0.93 7.50
C THR A 62 10.62 0.47 8.81
N LYS A 63 9.46 -0.15 8.75
CA LYS A 63 8.82 -0.68 9.94
C LYS A 63 8.18 -2.02 9.62
N PRO A 64 8.19 -2.94 10.60
CA PRO A 64 7.56 -4.23 10.36
C PRO A 64 6.04 -4.11 10.40
N LEU A 65 5.38 -4.98 9.68
CA LEU A 65 3.93 -5.04 9.64
C LEU A 65 3.46 -6.30 10.34
N SER A 66 2.30 -6.23 10.97
CA SER A 66 1.74 -7.36 11.71
C SER A 66 1.14 -8.43 10.83
N HIS A 67 0.80 -8.09 9.60
CA HIS A 67 0.03 -8.99 8.74
C HIS A 67 0.68 -9.12 7.35
N THR A 68 0.14 -10.02 6.54
CA THR A 68 0.65 -10.23 5.19
C THR A 68 0.22 -9.10 4.28
N LEU A 69 0.83 -9.02 3.09
CA LEU A 69 0.44 -8.00 2.12
C LEU A 69 -1.01 -8.13 1.72
N LYS A 70 -1.51 -9.35 1.63
CA LYS A 70 -2.90 -9.56 1.22
C LYS A 70 -3.84 -8.90 2.21
N PHE A 71 -3.49 -8.89 3.48
CA PHE A 71 -4.31 -8.27 4.50
C PHE A 71 -4.44 -6.76 4.24
N TYR A 72 -3.36 -6.11 3.82
CA TYR A 72 -3.39 -4.67 3.59
C TYR A 72 -3.84 -4.30 2.19
N GLU A 73 -3.80 -5.24 1.26
CA GLU A 73 -4.05 -4.94 -0.15
C GLU A 73 -5.40 -4.29 -0.39
N GLU A 74 -6.44 -4.85 0.18
CA GLU A 74 -7.78 -4.36 -0.10
C GLU A 74 -7.94 -2.91 0.33
N PHE A 75 -7.46 -2.60 1.53
CA PHE A 75 -7.56 -1.24 2.04
C PHE A 75 -6.70 -0.28 1.24
N LEU A 76 -5.46 -0.66 0.93
CA LEU A 76 -4.57 0.25 0.23
C LEU A 76 -4.94 0.43 -1.23
N ARG A 77 -5.63 -0.53 -1.83
CA ARG A 77 -6.11 -0.33 -3.18
C ARG A 77 -7.11 0.82 -3.23
N THR A 78 -7.87 1.03 -2.17
CA THR A 78 -8.80 2.16 -2.14
C THR A 78 -8.06 3.50 -2.11
N HIS A 79 -6.75 3.46 -1.81
CA HIS A 79 -5.91 4.64 -1.81
C HIS A 79 -4.98 4.68 -3.02
N GLY A 80 -5.27 3.84 -4.02
CA GLY A 80 -4.53 3.90 -5.27
C GLY A 80 -3.30 3.01 -5.35
N PHE A 81 -3.00 2.25 -4.30
CA PHE A 81 -1.84 1.36 -4.33
C PHE A 81 -2.05 0.22 -5.33
N LEU A 82 -0.96 -0.26 -5.89
CA LEU A 82 -0.99 -1.30 -6.90
C LEU A 82 -0.24 -2.53 -6.41
N ARG A 83 -0.88 -3.70 -6.54
CA ARG A 83 -0.22 -4.94 -6.19
C ARG A 83 0.45 -5.46 -7.45
N VAL A 84 1.75 -5.21 -7.59
CA VAL A 84 2.49 -5.54 -8.83
C VAL A 84 3.22 -6.88 -8.77
N HIS A 85 3.29 -7.46 -7.58
CA HIS A 85 3.98 -8.73 -7.39
C HIS A 85 3.47 -9.32 -6.09
N ARG A 86 3.58 -10.63 -5.92
CA ARG A 86 3.14 -11.22 -4.66
C ARG A 86 3.88 -10.62 -3.48
N ALA A 87 5.07 -10.08 -3.71
CA ALA A 87 5.89 -9.51 -2.66
C ALA A 87 5.88 -7.99 -2.63
N PHE A 88 5.16 -7.32 -3.54
CA PHE A 88 5.20 -5.87 -3.61
C PHE A 88 3.84 -5.22 -3.78
N LEU A 89 3.55 -4.27 -2.93
CA LEU A 89 2.33 -3.45 -3.00
C LEU A 89 2.83 -2.01 -2.97
N ILE A 90 2.75 -1.31 -4.10
CA ILE A 90 3.43 -0.02 -4.26
C ILE A 90 2.47 1.15 -4.33
N ASN A 91 2.97 2.32 -3.93
CA ASN A 91 2.26 3.58 -4.05
C ASN A 91 2.71 4.26 -5.34
N PRO A 92 1.84 4.35 -6.35
CA PRO A 92 2.25 4.89 -7.64
C PRO A 92 2.71 6.34 -7.59
N ASN A 93 2.33 7.09 -6.55
CA ASN A 93 2.78 8.47 -6.43
C ASN A 93 4.29 8.58 -6.23
N TYR A 94 4.95 7.49 -5.90
CA TYR A 94 6.39 7.49 -5.69
C TYR A 94 7.16 6.77 -6.79
N ILE A 95 6.49 6.43 -7.89
CA ILE A 95 7.17 5.79 -9.01
C ILE A 95 8.01 6.84 -9.74
N THR A 96 9.29 6.55 -9.96
CA THR A 96 10.14 7.42 -10.75
C THR A 96 10.38 6.87 -12.14
N GLU A 97 10.29 5.56 -12.31
CA GLU A 97 10.56 4.97 -13.61
C GLU A 97 9.95 3.57 -13.68
N TYR A 98 9.37 3.24 -14.83
CA TYR A 98 8.82 1.91 -15.06
C TYR A 98 9.55 1.33 -16.27
N CYS A 99 10.23 0.21 -16.10
CA CYS A 99 10.92 -0.46 -17.19
C CYS A 99 10.15 -1.72 -17.52
N GLU A 100 9.39 -1.68 -18.60
CA GLU A 100 8.55 -2.80 -18.97
C GLU A 100 9.36 -4.01 -19.38
N GLU A 101 10.49 -3.81 -20.06
CA GLU A 101 11.30 -4.92 -20.49
C GLU A 101 11.88 -5.70 -19.34
N LYS A 102 12.34 -5.01 -18.33
CA LYS A 102 12.94 -5.67 -17.18
C LYS A 102 11.90 -6.04 -16.12
N GLU A 103 10.67 -5.62 -16.33
CA GLU A 103 9.56 -5.90 -15.41
C GLU A 103 9.88 -5.40 -14.01
N ILE A 104 10.37 -4.17 -13.93
CA ILE A 104 10.64 -3.53 -12.66
C ILE A 104 10.13 -2.10 -12.64
N VAL A 105 9.88 -1.62 -11.42
CA VAL A 105 9.49 -0.24 -11.18
C VAL A 105 10.50 0.33 -10.20
N LYS A 106 11.00 1.54 -10.49
CA LYS A 106 11.90 2.21 -9.57
C LYS A 106 11.10 3.20 -8.76
N MET A 107 11.34 3.19 -7.47
CA MET A 107 10.64 4.07 -6.55
C MET A 107 11.54 5.23 -6.14
N ARG A 108 10.92 6.31 -5.64
CA ARG A 108 11.67 7.52 -5.32
C ARG A 108 12.80 7.29 -4.31
N ASN A 109 12.67 6.32 -3.45
CA ASN A 109 13.70 6.05 -2.46
C ASN A 109 14.87 5.24 -3.02
N GLY A 110 14.88 4.97 -4.33
CA GLY A 110 15.97 4.22 -4.94
C GLY A 110 15.75 2.71 -4.97
N HIS A 111 14.71 2.23 -4.30
CA HIS A 111 14.41 0.80 -4.32
C HIS A 111 13.68 0.41 -5.59
N GLU A 112 13.78 -0.85 -5.96
CA GLU A 112 13.10 -1.37 -7.13
C GLU A 112 12.11 -2.45 -6.70
N ALA A 113 10.98 -2.49 -7.37
CA ALA A 113 9.98 -3.53 -7.14
C ALA A 113 9.81 -4.32 -8.42
N SER A 114 9.80 -5.65 -8.30
CA SER A 114 9.59 -6.52 -9.44
C SER A 114 8.10 -6.56 -9.78
N ILE A 115 7.80 -6.70 -11.05
CA ILE A 115 6.42 -6.82 -11.50
C ILE A 115 6.23 -8.23 -12.05
N SER A 116 5.26 -8.96 -11.53
CA SER A 116 5.01 -10.29 -12.04
C SER A 116 4.27 -10.20 -13.36
N ARG A 117 4.47 -11.20 -14.21
CA ARG A 117 3.81 -11.21 -15.50
C ARG A 117 2.31 -11.14 -15.39
N ARG A 118 1.76 -11.84 -14.41
CA ARG A 118 0.32 -11.84 -14.23
C ARG A 118 -0.23 -10.50 -13.82
N ARG A 119 0.60 -9.65 -13.25
CA ARG A 119 0.13 -8.38 -12.72
C ARG A 119 0.57 -7.18 -13.53
N LYS A 120 1.10 -7.40 -14.72
CA LYS A 120 1.50 -6.28 -15.56
C LYS A 120 0.36 -5.33 -15.85
N GLY A 121 -0.86 -5.83 -15.88
CA GLY A 121 -2.00 -4.99 -16.12
C GLY A 121 -2.19 -3.89 -15.08
N GLU A 122 -1.63 -4.08 -13.88
CA GLU A 122 -1.71 -3.05 -12.85
C GLU A 122 -0.96 -1.78 -13.26
N MET A 123 0.01 -1.92 -14.18
CA MET A 123 0.82 -0.79 -14.60
C MET A 123 0.30 -0.11 -15.86
N LYS A 124 -0.93 -0.45 -16.27
CA LYS A 124 -1.48 0.14 -17.44
C LYS A 124 -1.56 1.63 -17.28
N GLY A 125 -1.05 2.38 -18.24
CA GLY A 125 -1.06 3.83 -18.14
C GLY A 125 0.22 4.45 -17.58
N PHE A 126 1.19 3.64 -17.24
CA PHE A 126 2.45 4.15 -16.71
C PHE A 126 3.59 4.04 -17.70
#